data_9451466771ba476b6067e8e41130409b
#
_entry.id   9451466771ba476b6067e8e41130409b
#
_cell.length_a   1.000
_cell.length_b   1.000
_cell.length_c   1.000
_cell.angle_alpha   90.00
_cell.angle_beta   90.00
_cell.angle_gamma   90.00
#
_symmetry.space_group_name_H-M   'P 1'
#
loop_
_entity.id
_entity.type
_entity.pdbx_description
1 polymer ?
#
loop_
_entity_poly.entity_id
_entity_poly.type
_entity_poly.pdbx_seq_one_letter_code
_entity_poly.pdbx_strand_id
1 'polypeptide(L)'
;MAVGIYVLHLHPAQEEMRRSFLREAAECVDEVRRKKTERIKGTGAKTASLGAGMLLQKMAMDLTEGIENTDILFLEEDELLAVLQARILREQTPPFSFFYEYGAQGKPQIVNFPKKFNLSHSGDYVVCGVSDGEVGVDIQKWVPFKEQTAERFFAKEEWKLLQETDVEKRTELFYRLWSRKEAYGKYTGQGIGSVLGEDFSDERKWKEKKICFREQTLEAGYSLAVCYGTAEVLNSRKMGNSKSE
;
A
#
# COMPACT_ATOMS: atom_id res chain seq x y z
N MET A 1 -10.00 11.99 10.16
CA MET A 1 -8.68 11.36 10.15
C MET A 1 -8.14 11.39 8.75
N ALA A 2 -6.91 11.85 8.61
CA ALA A 2 -6.25 11.88 7.33
C ALA A 2 -5.54 10.55 7.08
N VAL A 3 -5.83 9.92 5.95
CA VAL A 3 -5.04 8.82 5.40
C VAL A 3 -4.43 9.34 4.12
N GLY A 4 -3.10 9.44 4.09
CA GLY A 4 -2.35 9.77 2.89
C GLY A 4 -2.12 8.51 2.06
N ILE A 5 -2.30 8.63 0.77
CA ILE A 5 -2.09 7.53 -0.17
C ILE A 5 -1.14 8.04 -1.26
N TYR A 6 -0.02 7.36 -1.42
CA TYR A 6 0.97 7.64 -2.46
C TYR A 6 0.93 6.49 -3.46
N VAL A 7 0.69 6.79 -4.70
CA VAL A 7 0.63 5.83 -5.82
C VAL A 7 1.74 6.15 -6.79
N LEU A 8 2.69 5.24 -6.97
CA LEU A 8 3.78 5.37 -7.93
C LEU A 8 3.50 4.49 -9.14
N HIS A 9 3.50 5.09 -10.31
CA HIS A 9 3.47 4.41 -11.57
C HIS A 9 4.89 4.10 -12.04
N LEU A 10 5.14 2.83 -12.35
CA LEU A 10 6.40 2.33 -12.87
C LEU A 10 6.25 2.10 -14.37
N HIS A 11 6.94 2.88 -15.20
CA HIS A 11 6.81 2.78 -16.64
C HIS A 11 7.40 1.49 -17.20
N PRO A 12 6.78 0.89 -18.22
CA PRO A 12 7.46 -0.11 -19.05
C PRO A 12 8.72 0.51 -19.68
N ALA A 13 9.87 -0.07 -19.43
CA ALA A 13 11.12 0.46 -19.95
C ALA A 13 11.97 -0.63 -20.59
N GLN A 14 12.78 -0.24 -21.57
CA GLN A 14 13.82 -1.11 -22.14
C GLN A 14 14.83 -1.48 -21.04
N GLU A 15 15.49 -2.61 -21.20
CA GLU A 15 16.35 -3.19 -20.16
C GLU A 15 17.47 -2.23 -19.70
N GLU A 16 18.07 -1.50 -20.62
CA GLU A 16 19.14 -0.55 -20.30
C GLU A 16 18.64 0.63 -19.46
N MET A 17 17.52 1.23 -19.85
CA MET A 17 16.86 2.30 -19.08
C MET A 17 16.47 1.80 -17.69
N ARG A 18 15.94 0.59 -17.61
CA ARG A 18 15.56 -0.02 -16.32
C ARG A 18 16.76 -0.29 -15.43
N ARG A 19 17.90 -0.68 -15.99
CA ARG A 19 19.16 -0.83 -15.23
C ARG A 19 19.69 0.50 -14.71
N SER A 20 19.59 1.58 -15.49
CA SER A 20 19.95 2.93 -15.03
C SER A 20 19.07 3.37 -13.87
N PHE A 21 17.75 3.27 -14.04
CA PHE A 21 16.76 3.55 -12.98
C PHE A 21 17.09 2.78 -11.69
N LEU A 22 17.33 1.48 -11.76
CA LEU A 22 17.63 0.67 -10.58
C LEU A 22 18.88 1.14 -9.83
N ARG A 23 19.94 1.58 -10.54
CA ARG A 23 21.15 2.13 -9.91
C ARG A 23 20.84 3.44 -9.18
N GLU A 24 20.18 4.35 -9.87
CA GLU A 24 19.87 5.69 -9.35
C GLU A 24 18.88 5.62 -8.20
N ALA A 25 17.81 4.82 -8.32
CA ALA A 25 16.83 4.61 -7.27
C ALA A 25 17.44 3.96 -6.01
N ALA A 26 18.45 3.10 -6.17
CA ALA A 26 19.15 2.48 -5.04
C ALA A 26 19.87 3.50 -4.15
N GLU A 27 20.34 4.60 -4.73
CA GLU A 27 20.99 5.69 -3.99
C GLU A 27 19.96 6.60 -3.28
N CYS A 28 18.69 6.53 -3.67
CA CYS A 28 17.60 7.33 -3.12
C CYS A 28 16.80 6.63 -2.01
N VAL A 29 17.18 5.41 -1.61
CA VAL A 29 16.47 4.64 -0.57
C VAL A 29 17.39 4.32 0.61
N ASP A 30 16.81 3.97 1.75
CA ASP A 30 17.57 3.56 2.93
C ASP A 30 18.38 2.26 2.70
N GLU A 31 19.44 2.08 3.48
CA GLU A 31 20.37 0.96 3.34
C GLU A 31 19.68 -0.41 3.53
N VAL A 32 18.70 -0.49 4.41
CA VAL A 32 17.94 -1.74 4.65
C VAL A 32 17.18 -2.13 3.41
N ARG A 33 16.50 -1.17 2.76
CA ARG A 33 15.77 -1.37 1.51
C ARG A 33 16.71 -1.75 0.38
N ARG A 34 17.84 -1.07 0.25
CA ARG A 34 18.86 -1.36 -0.76
C ARG A 34 19.36 -2.80 -0.63
N LYS A 35 19.83 -3.22 0.54
CA LYS A 35 20.30 -4.58 0.81
C LYS A 35 19.21 -5.64 0.57
N LYS A 36 17.97 -5.34 0.94
CA LYS A 36 16.81 -6.21 0.65
C LYS A 36 16.66 -6.39 -0.88
N THR A 37 16.71 -5.30 -1.63
CA THR A 37 16.51 -5.33 -3.09
C THR A 37 17.61 -6.09 -3.82
N GLU A 38 18.86 -6.02 -3.37
CA GLU A 38 19.98 -6.79 -3.93
C GLU A 38 19.70 -8.30 -3.94
N ARG A 39 19.03 -8.82 -2.91
CA ARG A 39 18.69 -10.24 -2.76
C ARG A 39 17.48 -10.69 -3.58
N ILE A 40 16.72 -9.76 -4.13
CA ILE A 40 15.54 -10.06 -4.94
C ILE A 40 16.00 -10.56 -6.32
N LYS A 41 15.35 -11.61 -6.82
CA LYS A 41 15.53 -12.09 -8.20
C LYS A 41 14.50 -11.42 -9.11
N GLY A 42 14.93 -11.06 -10.32
CA GLY A 42 14.04 -10.46 -11.33
C GLY A 42 13.94 -8.95 -11.24
N THR A 43 14.02 -8.31 -12.41
CA THR A 43 14.07 -6.86 -12.58
C THR A 43 12.78 -6.17 -12.08
N GLY A 44 11.62 -6.71 -12.45
CA GLY A 44 10.33 -6.13 -12.02
C GLY A 44 10.15 -6.11 -10.50
N ALA A 45 10.50 -7.20 -9.81
CA ALA A 45 10.42 -7.25 -8.35
C ALA A 45 11.43 -6.30 -7.67
N LYS A 46 12.64 -6.13 -8.25
CA LYS A 46 13.61 -5.12 -7.79
C LYS A 46 13.06 -3.71 -7.96
N THR A 47 12.47 -3.42 -9.13
CA THR A 47 11.87 -2.12 -9.42
C THR A 47 10.76 -1.79 -8.42
N ALA A 48 9.83 -2.72 -8.17
CA ALA A 48 8.77 -2.53 -7.19
C ALA A 48 9.32 -2.35 -5.76
N SER A 49 10.39 -3.07 -5.39
CA SER A 49 11.04 -2.91 -4.09
C SER A 49 11.67 -1.52 -3.92
N LEU A 50 12.38 -1.01 -4.93
CA LEU A 50 12.96 0.34 -4.88
C LEU A 50 11.87 1.40 -4.94
N GLY A 51 10.85 1.26 -5.80
CA GLY A 51 9.70 2.14 -5.83
C GLY A 51 9.02 2.27 -4.47
N ALA A 52 8.86 1.16 -3.75
CA ALA A 52 8.34 1.18 -2.38
C ALA A 52 9.25 1.96 -1.41
N GLY A 53 10.57 1.84 -1.56
CA GLY A 53 11.53 2.62 -0.80
C GLY A 53 11.47 4.11 -1.13
N MET A 54 11.36 4.46 -2.40
CA MET A 54 11.22 5.84 -2.86
C MET A 54 9.93 6.49 -2.31
N LEU A 55 8.80 5.76 -2.28
CA LEU A 55 7.57 6.24 -1.65
C LEU A 55 7.73 6.50 -0.15
N LEU A 56 8.47 5.65 0.58
CA LEU A 56 8.78 5.89 1.99
C LEU A 56 9.65 7.15 2.17
N GLN A 57 10.62 7.39 1.30
CA GLN A 57 11.43 8.62 1.32
C GLN A 57 10.56 9.86 1.05
N LYS A 58 9.68 9.80 0.05
CA LYS A 58 8.75 10.89 -0.25
C LYS A 58 7.82 11.20 0.92
N MET A 59 7.23 10.16 1.51
CA MET A 59 6.41 10.27 2.70
C MET A 59 7.16 10.95 3.87
N ALA A 60 8.40 10.53 4.13
CA ALA A 60 9.22 11.11 5.19
C ALA A 60 9.57 12.58 4.89
N MET A 61 9.88 12.90 3.64
CA MET A 61 10.15 14.28 3.19
C MET A 61 8.91 15.16 3.43
N ASP A 62 7.74 14.75 2.97
CA ASP A 62 6.50 15.51 3.14
C ASP A 62 6.22 15.80 4.61
N LEU A 63 6.36 14.81 5.47
CA LEU A 63 6.10 14.97 6.90
C LEU A 63 7.12 15.89 7.59
N THR A 64 8.39 15.88 7.17
CA THR A 64 9.40 16.83 7.70
C THR A 64 9.17 18.25 7.22
N GLU A 65 8.57 18.43 6.05
CA GLU A 65 8.15 19.72 5.50
C GLU A 65 6.77 20.18 6.02
N GLY A 66 6.14 19.41 6.89
CA GLY A 66 4.81 19.70 7.43
C GLY A 66 3.67 19.50 6.43
N ILE A 67 3.92 18.76 5.34
CA ILE A 67 2.92 18.44 4.32
C ILE A 67 2.13 17.21 4.77
N GLU A 68 0.88 17.41 5.14
CA GLU A 68 -0.06 16.32 5.41
C GLU A 68 -0.84 15.97 4.15
N ASN A 69 -0.41 14.90 3.48
CA ASN A 69 -1.22 14.35 2.40
C ASN A 69 -2.47 13.68 2.98
N THR A 70 -3.65 14.16 2.56
CA THR A 70 -4.96 13.63 2.98
C THR A 70 -5.71 13.00 1.82
N ASP A 71 -5.10 12.94 0.64
CA ASP A 71 -5.70 12.47 -0.60
C ASP A 71 -4.85 11.38 -1.26
N ILE A 72 -5.21 10.99 -2.48
CA ILE A 72 -4.41 10.11 -3.31
C ILE A 72 -3.47 10.97 -4.14
N LEU A 73 -2.18 10.81 -3.90
CA LEU A 73 -1.12 11.47 -4.66
C LEU A 73 -0.56 10.49 -5.68
N PHE A 74 -0.76 10.78 -6.95
CA PHE A 74 -0.17 10.03 -8.06
C PHE A 74 1.21 10.60 -8.40
N LEU A 75 2.18 9.72 -8.62
CA LEU A 75 3.58 10.04 -8.88
C LEU A 75 4.07 9.19 -10.05
N GLU A 76 4.87 9.79 -10.90
CA GLU A 76 5.61 9.09 -11.96
C GLU A 76 7.02 8.75 -11.48
N GLU A 77 7.58 7.61 -11.91
CA GLU A 77 8.86 7.11 -11.38
C GLU A 77 10.02 8.08 -11.61
N ASP A 78 10.07 8.71 -12.78
CA ASP A 78 11.14 9.66 -13.13
C ASP A 78 11.03 10.96 -12.35
N GLU A 79 9.82 11.47 -12.16
CA GLU A 79 9.56 12.68 -11.37
C GLU A 79 9.93 12.46 -9.91
N LEU A 80 9.51 11.35 -9.33
CA LEU A 80 9.83 11.02 -7.95
C LEU A 80 11.35 10.83 -7.75
N LEU A 81 12.01 10.15 -8.68
CA LEU A 81 13.45 9.96 -8.66
C LEU A 81 14.18 11.31 -8.69
N ALA A 82 13.81 12.20 -9.60
CA ALA A 82 14.39 13.54 -9.72
C ALA A 82 14.19 14.37 -8.43
N VAL A 83 13.02 14.32 -7.81
CA VAL A 83 12.73 15.02 -6.55
C VAL A 83 13.63 14.51 -5.42
N LEU A 84 13.81 13.20 -5.29
CA LEU A 84 14.65 12.61 -4.24
C LEU A 84 16.14 12.91 -4.46
N GLN A 85 16.63 12.84 -5.69
CA GLN A 85 18.00 13.21 -6.04
C GLN A 85 18.26 14.70 -5.77
N ALA A 86 17.34 15.58 -6.18
CA ALA A 86 17.47 17.02 -5.93
C ALA A 86 17.53 17.34 -4.43
N ARG A 87 16.75 16.65 -3.59
CA ARG A 87 16.81 16.79 -2.14
C ARG A 87 18.20 16.39 -1.60
N ILE A 88 18.70 15.22 -1.97
CA ILE A 88 20.00 14.70 -1.52
C ILE A 88 21.13 15.70 -1.88
N LEU A 89 21.10 16.22 -3.10
CA LEU A 89 22.10 17.19 -3.59
C LEU A 89 21.98 18.54 -2.87
N ARG A 90 20.76 19.06 -2.69
CA ARG A 90 20.51 20.37 -2.06
C ARG A 90 20.90 20.37 -0.59
N GLU A 91 20.51 19.33 0.14
CA GLU A 91 20.69 19.25 1.59
C GLU A 91 22.03 18.62 1.98
N GLN A 92 22.72 18.00 1.02
CA GLN A 92 23.95 17.21 1.27
C GLN A 92 23.75 16.14 2.35
N THR A 93 22.53 15.60 2.41
CA THR A 93 22.13 14.59 3.39
C THR A 93 21.76 13.28 2.68
N PRO A 94 22.08 12.13 3.29
CA PRO A 94 21.67 10.84 2.75
C PRO A 94 20.13 10.69 2.80
N PRO A 95 19.57 9.67 2.14
CA PRO A 95 18.18 9.29 2.35
C PRO A 95 17.84 9.08 3.82
N PHE A 96 16.56 9.29 4.20
CA PHE A 96 16.10 8.97 5.55
C PHE A 96 16.40 7.52 5.88
N SER A 97 16.97 7.28 7.06
CA SER A 97 17.21 5.93 7.58
C SER A 97 16.00 5.46 8.41
N PHE A 98 15.47 4.30 8.06
CA PHE A 98 14.33 3.72 8.75
C PHE A 98 14.76 2.51 9.59
N PHE A 99 14.27 2.44 10.83
CA PHE A 99 14.47 1.30 11.72
C PHE A 99 13.21 0.46 11.70
N TYR A 100 13.34 -0.75 11.13
CA TYR A 100 12.21 -1.64 10.91
C TYR A 100 12.09 -2.66 12.04
N GLU A 101 10.86 -2.81 12.52
CA GLU A 101 10.42 -3.97 13.30
C GLU A 101 9.35 -4.72 12.50
N TYR A 102 9.19 -6.00 12.79
CA TYR A 102 8.24 -6.85 12.07
C TYR A 102 7.26 -7.48 13.04
N GLY A 103 5.97 -7.31 12.79
CA GLY A 103 4.90 -7.99 13.51
C GLY A 103 4.93 -9.51 13.29
N ALA A 104 4.11 -10.24 14.03
CA ALA A 104 4.06 -11.71 14.05
C ALA A 104 3.85 -12.33 12.65
N GLN A 105 3.14 -11.66 11.76
CA GLN A 105 2.90 -12.07 10.37
C GLN A 105 3.79 -11.32 9.35
N GLY A 106 4.90 -10.72 9.82
CA GLY A 106 5.87 -10.04 8.95
C GLY A 106 5.47 -8.64 8.45
N LYS A 107 4.37 -8.04 8.97
CA LYS A 107 4.03 -6.65 8.66
C LYS A 107 5.13 -5.72 9.16
N PRO A 108 5.82 -4.95 8.28
CA PRO A 108 6.86 -4.03 8.72
C PRO A 108 6.26 -2.81 9.42
N GLN A 109 6.96 -2.33 10.44
CA GLN A 109 6.73 -1.06 11.10
C GLN A 109 8.03 -0.27 11.14
N ILE A 110 7.96 1.05 11.06
CA ILE A 110 9.11 1.95 11.22
C ILE A 110 9.01 2.56 12.62
N VAL A 111 9.98 2.24 13.50
CA VAL A 111 9.90 2.66 14.91
C VAL A 111 10.40 4.08 15.16
N ASN A 112 11.26 4.59 14.29
CA ASN A 112 11.77 5.96 14.35
C ASN A 112 10.96 6.95 13.48
N PHE A 113 9.69 6.64 13.22
CA PHE A 113 8.82 7.47 12.40
C PHE A 113 7.41 7.56 13.02
N PRO A 114 6.79 8.75 13.09
CA PRO A 114 5.59 8.97 13.91
C PRO A 114 4.29 8.44 13.30
N LYS A 115 4.34 7.94 12.06
CA LYS A 115 3.16 7.45 11.33
C LYS A 115 3.24 5.95 11.08
N LYS A 116 2.09 5.30 11.04
CA LYS A 116 1.95 3.93 10.53
C LYS A 116 1.88 3.95 9.02
N PHE A 117 2.41 2.91 8.39
CA PHE A 117 2.39 2.77 6.93
C PHE A 117 2.08 1.33 6.52
N ASN A 118 1.66 1.18 5.29
CA ASN A 118 1.56 -0.11 4.62
C ASN A 118 1.88 0.02 3.13
N LEU A 119 2.45 -1.02 2.53
CA LEU A 119 2.88 -1.06 1.14
C LEU A 119 2.19 -2.18 0.39
N SER A 120 1.86 -1.93 -0.87
CA SER A 120 1.44 -2.96 -1.83
C SER A 120 2.00 -2.64 -3.20
N HIS A 121 2.10 -3.65 -4.06
CA HIS A 121 2.46 -3.47 -5.46
C HIS A 121 1.82 -4.56 -6.32
N SER A 122 1.45 -4.20 -7.54
CA SER A 122 0.95 -5.13 -8.55
C SER A 122 1.19 -4.54 -9.94
N GLY A 123 1.73 -5.36 -10.86
CA GLY A 123 2.05 -4.89 -12.20
C GLY A 123 2.93 -3.64 -12.18
N ASP A 124 2.40 -2.55 -12.72
CA ASP A 124 3.11 -1.31 -12.96
C ASP A 124 2.91 -0.28 -11.82
N TYR A 125 2.29 -0.67 -10.70
CA TYR A 125 2.02 0.25 -9.60
C TYR A 125 2.60 -0.23 -8.27
N VAL A 126 3.09 0.74 -7.50
CA VAL A 126 3.45 0.60 -6.08
C VAL A 126 2.66 1.61 -5.28
N VAL A 127 2.14 1.20 -4.13
CA VAL A 127 1.31 2.06 -3.29
C VAL A 127 1.82 2.06 -1.85
N CYS A 128 1.82 3.24 -1.24
CA CYS A 128 2.07 3.44 0.19
C CYS A 128 0.86 4.14 0.82
N GLY A 129 0.24 3.49 1.79
CA GLY A 129 -0.74 4.13 2.67
C GLY A 129 -0.07 4.57 3.96
N VAL A 130 -0.37 5.78 4.44
CA VAL A 130 0.19 6.36 5.67
C VAL A 130 -0.92 6.94 6.54
N SER A 131 -0.82 6.77 7.86
CA SER A 131 -1.85 7.21 8.81
C SER A 131 -1.30 7.35 10.24
N ASP A 132 -2.00 8.07 11.10
CA ASP A 132 -1.72 8.10 12.55
C ASP A 132 -2.01 6.76 13.24
N GLY A 133 -2.94 5.98 12.70
CA GLY A 133 -3.30 4.66 13.21
C GLY A 133 -2.94 3.54 12.23
N GLU A 134 -3.36 2.31 12.55
CA GLU A 134 -3.16 1.20 11.64
C GLU A 134 -3.77 1.49 10.26
N VAL A 135 -3.06 1.04 9.24
CA VAL A 135 -3.48 1.15 7.84
C VAL A 135 -3.09 -0.13 7.11
N GLY A 136 -3.92 -0.54 6.17
CA GLY A 136 -3.63 -1.61 5.24
C GLY A 136 -3.95 -1.16 3.82
N VAL A 137 -3.08 -1.45 2.88
CA VAL A 137 -3.28 -1.08 1.47
C VAL A 137 -3.09 -2.29 0.57
N ASP A 138 -3.92 -2.39 -0.44
CA ASP A 138 -3.76 -3.38 -1.49
C ASP A 138 -4.06 -2.79 -2.86
N ILE A 139 -3.27 -3.21 -3.86
CA ILE A 139 -3.48 -2.92 -5.27
C ILE A 139 -3.36 -4.21 -6.07
N GLN A 140 -4.29 -4.44 -7.00
CA GLN A 140 -4.34 -5.64 -7.83
C GLN A 140 -4.55 -5.28 -9.30
N LYS A 141 -3.67 -5.76 -10.16
CA LYS A 141 -3.87 -5.76 -11.62
C LYS A 141 -4.94 -6.77 -12.00
N TRP A 142 -5.92 -6.35 -12.80
CA TRP A 142 -6.94 -7.25 -13.27
C TRP A 142 -6.37 -8.22 -14.31
N VAL A 143 -6.60 -9.48 -14.08
CA VAL A 143 -6.39 -10.56 -15.04
C VAL A 143 -7.61 -11.48 -15.01
N PRO A 144 -7.85 -12.32 -15.99
CA PRO A 144 -8.94 -13.29 -15.93
C PRO A 144 -8.83 -14.12 -14.64
N PHE A 145 -9.86 -14.03 -13.79
CA PHE A 145 -9.89 -14.80 -12.53
C PHE A 145 -10.57 -16.16 -12.74
N LYS A 146 -10.24 -17.11 -11.87
CA LYS A 146 -10.89 -18.43 -11.85
C LYS A 146 -12.08 -18.38 -10.90
N GLU A 147 -13.28 -18.71 -11.36
CA GLU A 147 -14.50 -18.72 -10.53
C GLU A 147 -14.34 -19.58 -9.27
N GLN A 148 -13.64 -20.72 -9.38
CA GLN A 148 -13.34 -21.58 -8.22
C GLN A 148 -12.54 -20.84 -7.12
N THR A 149 -11.77 -19.82 -7.46
CA THR A 149 -11.06 -18.99 -6.48
C THR A 149 -12.07 -18.14 -5.68
N ALA A 150 -13.03 -17.52 -6.36
CA ALA A 150 -14.07 -16.75 -5.71
C ALA A 150 -14.98 -17.65 -4.85
N GLU A 151 -15.46 -18.77 -5.40
CA GLU A 151 -16.30 -19.74 -4.70
C GLU A 151 -15.63 -20.25 -3.40
N ARG A 152 -14.32 -20.48 -3.44
CA ARG A 152 -13.56 -20.99 -2.29
C ARG A 152 -13.27 -19.94 -1.21
N PHE A 153 -13.01 -18.69 -1.60
CA PHE A 153 -12.42 -17.69 -0.71
C PHE A 153 -13.33 -16.51 -0.38
N PHE A 154 -14.41 -16.33 -1.12
CA PHE A 154 -15.38 -15.28 -0.86
C PHE A 154 -16.46 -15.74 0.10
N ALA A 155 -17.08 -14.78 0.79
CA ALA A 155 -18.32 -15.04 1.53
C ALA A 155 -19.44 -15.43 0.57
N LYS A 156 -20.45 -16.13 1.08
CA LYS A 156 -21.60 -16.58 0.26
C LYS A 156 -22.31 -15.41 -0.42
N GLU A 157 -22.42 -14.29 0.29
CA GLU A 157 -23.04 -13.06 -0.19
C GLU A 157 -22.22 -12.41 -1.31
N GLU A 158 -20.90 -12.39 -1.17
CA GLU A 158 -19.98 -11.87 -2.20
C GLU A 158 -19.98 -12.78 -3.44
N TRP A 159 -19.95 -14.08 -3.25
CA TRP A 159 -20.04 -15.05 -4.35
C TRP A 159 -21.36 -14.91 -5.12
N LYS A 160 -22.48 -14.81 -4.41
CA LYS A 160 -23.79 -14.56 -5.02
C LYS A 160 -23.81 -13.26 -5.81
N LEU A 161 -23.31 -12.17 -5.20
CA LEU A 161 -23.19 -10.87 -5.86
C LEU A 161 -22.39 -10.96 -7.16
N LEU A 162 -21.27 -11.70 -7.14
CA LEU A 162 -20.42 -11.90 -8.31
C LEU A 162 -21.15 -12.68 -9.42
N GLN A 163 -21.93 -13.71 -9.07
CA GLN A 163 -22.72 -14.49 -10.02
C GLN A 163 -23.85 -13.67 -10.66
N GLU A 164 -24.49 -12.78 -9.91
CA GLU A 164 -25.58 -11.91 -10.36
C GLU A 164 -25.07 -10.68 -11.15
N THR A 165 -23.75 -10.41 -11.11
CA THR A 165 -23.14 -9.29 -11.83
C THR A 165 -22.93 -9.62 -13.31
N ASP A 166 -23.12 -8.65 -14.19
CA ASP A 166 -22.83 -8.75 -15.62
C ASP A 166 -21.41 -9.25 -15.87
N VAL A 167 -21.24 -10.17 -16.82
CA VAL A 167 -19.97 -10.85 -17.11
C VAL A 167 -18.82 -9.84 -17.32
N GLU A 168 -19.09 -8.74 -18.00
CA GLU A 168 -18.12 -7.70 -18.29
C GLU A 168 -17.60 -6.96 -17.04
N LYS A 169 -18.41 -6.91 -15.96
CA LYS A 169 -18.09 -6.24 -14.70
C LYS A 169 -17.57 -7.20 -13.62
N ARG A 170 -17.65 -8.51 -13.86
CA ARG A 170 -17.25 -9.51 -12.85
C ARG A 170 -15.78 -9.42 -12.45
N THR A 171 -14.89 -9.16 -13.41
CA THR A 171 -13.46 -9.02 -13.13
C THR A 171 -13.18 -7.84 -12.21
N GLU A 172 -13.78 -6.69 -12.49
CA GLU A 172 -13.66 -5.51 -11.64
C GLU A 172 -14.19 -5.79 -10.22
N LEU A 173 -15.40 -6.35 -10.11
CA LEU A 173 -16.01 -6.67 -8.82
C LEU A 173 -15.17 -7.68 -8.03
N PHE A 174 -14.65 -8.73 -8.70
CA PHE A 174 -13.77 -9.71 -8.07
C PHE A 174 -12.56 -9.03 -7.44
N TYR A 175 -11.82 -8.22 -8.22
CA TYR A 175 -10.61 -7.57 -7.72
C TYR A 175 -10.90 -6.48 -6.69
N ARG A 176 -12.03 -5.79 -6.77
CA ARG A 176 -12.46 -4.85 -5.74
C ARG A 176 -12.69 -5.54 -4.39
N LEU A 177 -13.43 -6.64 -4.36
CA LEU A 177 -13.65 -7.42 -3.14
C LEU A 177 -12.38 -8.08 -2.62
N TRP A 178 -11.54 -8.60 -3.52
CA TRP A 178 -10.25 -9.18 -3.17
C TRP A 178 -9.32 -8.15 -2.53
N SER A 179 -9.18 -6.96 -3.13
CA SER A 179 -8.34 -5.89 -2.59
C SER A 179 -8.84 -5.39 -1.21
N ARG A 180 -10.16 -5.37 -0.98
CA ARG A 180 -10.70 -5.11 0.37
C ARG A 180 -10.21 -6.12 1.40
N LYS A 181 -10.31 -7.41 1.09
CA LYS A 181 -9.86 -8.50 1.97
C LYS A 181 -8.36 -8.39 2.26
N GLU A 182 -7.55 -8.21 1.24
CA GLU A 182 -6.10 -8.04 1.39
C GLU A 182 -5.76 -6.80 2.21
N ALA A 183 -6.39 -5.65 1.92
CA ALA A 183 -6.16 -4.41 2.67
C ALA A 183 -6.58 -4.58 4.15
N TYR A 184 -7.70 -5.23 4.43
CA TYR A 184 -8.11 -5.50 5.81
C TYR A 184 -7.18 -6.48 6.52
N GLY A 185 -6.75 -7.56 5.87
CA GLY A 185 -5.76 -8.49 6.42
C GLY A 185 -4.43 -7.80 6.75
N LYS A 186 -4.00 -6.84 5.91
CA LYS A 186 -2.82 -6.00 6.15
C LYS A 186 -3.06 -4.96 7.25
N TYR A 187 -4.27 -4.39 7.35
CA TYR A 187 -4.67 -3.48 8.42
C TYR A 187 -4.58 -4.17 9.78
N THR A 188 -5.18 -5.35 9.92
CA THR A 188 -5.13 -6.13 11.17
C THR A 188 -3.75 -6.74 11.46
N GLY A 189 -2.91 -6.89 10.43
CA GLY A 189 -1.63 -7.59 10.52
C GLY A 189 -1.77 -9.12 10.62
N GLN A 190 -2.96 -9.67 10.39
CA GLN A 190 -3.23 -11.12 10.48
C GLN A 190 -3.11 -11.84 9.13
N GLY A 191 -2.98 -11.07 8.04
CA GLY A 191 -2.93 -11.59 6.68
C GLY A 191 -4.29 -12.00 6.12
N ILE A 192 -4.35 -12.29 4.80
CA ILE A 192 -5.60 -12.58 4.10
C ILE A 192 -6.28 -13.86 4.61
N GLY A 193 -5.51 -14.86 5.05
CA GLY A 193 -6.07 -16.14 5.51
C GLY A 193 -7.08 -16.01 6.65
N SER A 194 -6.95 -14.99 7.48
CA SER A 194 -7.85 -14.73 8.61
C SER A 194 -9.19 -14.11 8.19
N VAL A 195 -9.31 -13.61 6.96
CA VAL A 195 -10.47 -12.86 6.48
C VAL A 195 -11.17 -13.52 5.29
N LEU A 196 -10.65 -14.66 4.85
CA LEU A 196 -11.33 -15.48 3.84
C LEU A 196 -12.69 -15.94 4.38
N GLY A 197 -13.75 -15.79 3.57
CA GLY A 197 -15.12 -16.09 3.99
C GLY A 197 -15.83 -14.98 4.77
N GLU A 198 -15.14 -13.89 5.17
CA GLU A 198 -15.79 -12.69 5.67
C GLU A 198 -16.36 -11.86 4.52
N ASP A 199 -17.53 -11.25 4.74
CA ASP A 199 -18.20 -10.43 3.73
C ASP A 199 -17.77 -8.96 3.82
N PHE A 200 -17.16 -8.46 2.75
CA PHE A 200 -16.77 -7.07 2.57
C PHE A 200 -17.60 -6.34 1.50
N SER A 201 -18.68 -6.92 1.03
CA SER A 201 -19.60 -6.26 0.08
C SER A 201 -20.53 -5.24 0.75
N ASP A 202 -20.80 -5.37 2.05
CA ASP A 202 -21.72 -4.55 2.82
C ASP A 202 -20.99 -3.56 3.74
N GLU A 203 -21.16 -2.25 3.49
CA GLU A 203 -20.58 -1.17 4.31
C GLU A 203 -21.05 -1.17 5.78
N ARG A 204 -22.22 -1.71 6.09
CA ARG A 204 -22.70 -1.81 7.47
C ARG A 204 -21.77 -2.68 8.31
N LYS A 205 -21.28 -3.77 7.73
CA LYS A 205 -20.31 -4.66 8.38
C LYS A 205 -18.96 -3.98 8.64
N TRP A 206 -18.54 -3.03 7.78
CA TRP A 206 -17.34 -2.24 8.03
C TRP A 206 -17.51 -1.29 9.21
N LYS A 207 -18.69 -0.63 9.32
CA LYS A 207 -19.01 0.25 10.45
C LYS A 207 -19.03 -0.51 11.77
N GLU A 208 -19.58 -1.72 11.80
CA GLU A 208 -19.54 -2.61 12.98
C GLU A 208 -18.11 -2.93 13.40
N LYS A 209 -17.20 -3.15 12.44
CA LYS A 209 -15.77 -3.35 12.66
C LYS A 209 -15.01 -2.04 12.97
N LYS A 210 -15.68 -0.90 12.94
CA LYS A 210 -15.10 0.44 13.10
C LYS A 210 -13.96 0.74 12.11
N ILE A 211 -14.12 0.29 10.87
CA ILE A 211 -13.20 0.51 9.76
C ILE A 211 -13.87 1.28 8.62
N CYS A 212 -13.04 1.89 7.79
CA CYS A 212 -13.42 2.50 6.52
C CYS A 212 -12.54 1.93 5.40
N PHE A 213 -13.09 1.95 4.19
CA PHE A 213 -12.30 1.74 2.97
C PHE A 213 -12.31 3.00 2.13
N ARG A 214 -11.16 3.32 1.56
CA ARG A 214 -11.01 4.24 0.43
C ARG A 214 -10.56 3.42 -0.77
N GLU A 215 -11.26 3.56 -1.88
CA GLU A 215 -11.08 2.74 -3.05
C GLU A 215 -10.88 3.60 -4.30
N GLN A 216 -10.11 3.09 -5.24
CA GLN A 216 -9.91 3.68 -6.54
C GLN A 216 -9.76 2.58 -7.59
N THR A 217 -10.51 2.68 -8.68
CA THR A 217 -10.24 1.94 -9.92
C THR A 217 -9.31 2.79 -10.77
N LEU A 218 -8.19 2.23 -11.20
CA LEU A 218 -7.28 2.91 -12.12
C LEU A 218 -7.59 2.48 -13.56
N GLU A 219 -7.46 3.40 -14.51
CA GLU A 219 -7.83 3.20 -15.92
C GLU A 219 -7.16 2.00 -16.59
N ALA A 220 -5.96 1.66 -16.13
CA ALA A 220 -5.22 0.50 -16.64
C ALA A 220 -5.74 -0.86 -16.15
N GLY A 221 -6.92 -0.94 -15.52
CA GLY A 221 -7.47 -2.18 -14.99
C GLY A 221 -6.83 -2.62 -13.68
N TYR A 222 -6.84 -1.74 -12.68
CA TYR A 222 -6.39 -2.03 -11.33
C TYR A 222 -7.45 -1.65 -10.29
N SER A 223 -7.54 -2.43 -9.22
CA SER A 223 -8.29 -2.11 -8.02
C SER A 223 -7.33 -1.74 -6.90
N LEU A 224 -7.51 -0.56 -6.32
CA LEU A 224 -6.83 -0.08 -5.12
C LEU A 224 -7.84 -0.04 -3.98
N ALA A 225 -7.48 -0.62 -2.82
CA ALA A 225 -8.23 -0.52 -1.58
C ALA A 225 -7.31 -0.13 -0.42
N VAL A 226 -7.75 0.81 0.39
CA VAL A 226 -7.07 1.24 1.61
C VAL A 226 -8.01 1.10 2.79
N CYS A 227 -7.65 0.26 3.77
CA CYS A 227 -8.40 0.03 5.00
C CYS A 227 -7.75 0.80 6.15
N TYR A 228 -8.57 1.51 6.93
CA TYR A 228 -8.14 2.26 8.11
C TYR A 228 -9.25 2.34 9.15
N GLY A 229 -8.88 2.62 10.40
CA GLY A 229 -9.84 2.74 11.50
C GLY A 229 -10.66 4.03 11.44
N THR A 230 -11.90 4.00 11.95
CA THR A 230 -12.72 5.21 12.13
C THR A 230 -12.11 6.17 13.17
N ALA A 231 -12.52 7.43 13.18
CA ALA A 231 -12.05 8.44 14.13
C ALA A 231 -12.22 8.02 15.61
N GLU A 232 -13.23 7.23 15.93
CA GLU A 232 -13.49 6.71 17.29
C GLU A 232 -12.39 5.76 17.78
N VAL A 233 -11.88 4.88 16.90
CA VAL A 233 -10.80 3.92 17.25
C VAL A 233 -9.51 4.64 17.59
N LEU A 234 -9.25 5.78 16.97
CA LEU A 234 -8.02 6.53 17.18
C LEU A 234 -8.06 7.40 18.41
N ASN A 235 -9.20 8.02 18.68
CA ASN A 235 -9.37 8.80 19.90
C ASN A 235 -9.26 7.91 21.14
N SER A 236 -9.76 6.67 21.10
CA SER A 236 -9.59 5.71 22.19
C SER A 236 -8.13 5.31 22.41
N ARG A 237 -7.32 5.19 21.36
CA ARG A 237 -5.88 4.89 21.47
C ARG A 237 -5.05 6.09 21.95
N LYS A 238 -5.38 7.33 21.53
CA LYS A 238 -4.72 8.54 22.04
C LYS A 238 -4.97 8.73 23.55
N MET A 239 -6.19 8.44 24.03
CA MET A 239 -6.52 8.48 25.46
C MET A 239 -5.88 7.35 26.29
N GLY A 240 -5.59 6.20 25.68
CA GLY A 240 -4.91 5.07 26.33
C GLY A 240 -3.43 5.33 26.56
N ASN A 241 -2.75 5.99 25.63
CA ASN A 241 -1.32 6.31 25.74
C ASN A 241 -1.00 7.49 26.67
N SER A 242 -1.98 8.35 27.00
CA SER A 242 -1.80 9.46 27.94
C SER A 242 -1.95 9.05 29.42
N LYS A 243 -2.19 7.77 29.72
CA LYS A 243 -2.33 7.24 31.09
C LYS A 243 -1.13 6.39 31.55
N SER A 244 -0.07 6.31 30.76
CA SER A 244 1.15 5.52 31.03
C SER A 244 2.43 6.37 31.09
N GLU A 245 2.30 7.67 31.43
CA GLU A 245 3.41 8.53 31.87
C GLU A 245 3.31 8.85 33.35
#